data_154eadeddee908d6fb1c20bd7ffba8e2
#
_entry.id   154eadeddee908d6fb1c20bd7ffba8e2
#
_cell.length_a   1.000
_cell.length_b   1.000
_cell.length_c   1.000
_cell.angle_alpha   90.00
_cell.angle_beta   90.00
_cell.angle_gamma   90.00
#
_symmetry.space_group_name_H-M   'P 1'
#
loop_
_entity.id
_entity.type
_entity.pdbx_description
1 polymer ?
#
loop_
_entity_poly.entity_id
_entity_poly.type
_entity_poly.pdbx_seq_one_letter_code
_entity_poly.pdbx_strand_id
1 'polypeptide(L)'
;MITHRKRQHPIRVHLLTVLIGSLWLAGCASSNTASSQANPAAADAYTQLGAAYLERNNLPRALNALDRALDIAPRHAEALQALALVYQRQGENALANDYFQQAVDAEPDFTRARNNYAAFLYGQGQFDPACEQLETASQDAQYANRSQLFTNLGQCYLALEEFDDARARLQRAQSIDPRNARGYLMLAELEYSQGNYAQAWAPLQSYLQLAEPGQAALEMAVDIAHARGDYSVAADYQRQLGTN
;
A
#
# COMPACT_ATOMS: atom_id res chain seq x y z
N MET A 1 68.99 84.25 13.48
CA MET A 1 68.13 83.70 12.40
C MET A 1 67.88 82.27 12.75
N ILE A 2 66.72 81.95 13.31
CA ILE A 2 66.38 80.66 13.86
C ILE A 2 65.20 80.11 13.05
N THR A 3 65.39 79.08 12.32
CA THR A 3 64.33 78.43 11.55
C THR A 3 63.62 77.36 12.38
N HIS A 4 62.33 77.53 12.65
CA HIS A 4 61.50 76.55 13.32
C HIS A 4 61.01 75.49 12.32
N ARG A 5 61.40 74.26 12.59
CA ARG A 5 60.94 73.07 11.87
C ARG A 5 59.74 72.40 12.60
N LYS A 6 58.53 72.57 12.06
CA LYS A 6 57.28 71.93 12.58
C LYS A 6 57.37 70.41 12.39
N ARG A 7 57.28 69.67 13.49
CA ARG A 7 57.04 68.24 13.52
C ARG A 7 55.53 67.94 13.21
N GLN A 8 55.28 67.28 12.15
CA GLN A 8 53.93 66.74 11.87
C GLN A 8 53.80 65.35 12.58
N HIS A 9 52.65 65.14 13.31
CA HIS A 9 52.41 64.01 14.12
C HIS A 9 51.85 62.83 13.25
N PRO A 10 52.25 61.53 13.53
CA PRO A 10 51.81 60.35 12.77
C PRO A 10 50.52 59.75 13.38
N ILE A 11 49.48 60.56 13.65
CA ILE A 11 48.22 60.04 14.24
C ILE A 11 47.23 59.55 13.23
N ARG A 12 47.41 59.88 11.94
CA ARG A 12 46.43 59.47 10.87
C ARG A 12 46.61 58.09 10.32
N VAL A 13 47.73 57.44 10.53
CA VAL A 13 48.02 56.12 9.97
C VAL A 13 47.41 55.00 10.85
N HIS A 14 47.34 55.19 12.17
CA HIS A 14 46.78 54.17 13.07
C HIS A 14 45.24 54.10 13.06
N LEU A 15 44.53 55.21 12.66
CA LEU A 15 43.06 55.17 12.56
C LEU A 15 42.59 54.41 11.31
N LEU A 16 43.37 54.42 10.22
CA LEU A 16 43.02 53.70 8.99
C LEU A 16 43.23 52.20 9.11
N THR A 17 44.22 51.75 9.89
CA THR A 17 44.50 50.33 10.11
C THR A 17 43.48 49.65 11.04
N VAL A 18 42.89 50.37 11.98
CA VAL A 18 41.84 49.86 12.86
C VAL A 18 40.51 49.75 12.11
N LEU A 19 40.20 50.64 11.17
CA LEU A 19 38.99 50.55 10.33
C LEU A 19 39.03 49.45 9.31
N ILE A 20 40.19 49.02 8.78
CA ILE A 20 40.33 47.93 7.84
C ILE A 20 40.30 46.55 8.57
N GLY A 21 40.78 46.50 9.81
CA GLY A 21 40.72 45.28 10.66
C GLY A 21 39.32 44.90 11.13
N SER A 22 38.40 45.85 11.28
CA SER A 22 37.03 45.58 11.73
C SER A 22 36.07 45.13 10.62
N LEU A 23 36.43 45.25 9.32
CA LEU A 23 35.60 44.77 8.23
C LEU A 23 35.75 43.24 7.95
N TRP A 24 36.75 42.58 8.50
CA TRP A 24 36.98 41.15 8.31
C TRP A 24 36.27 40.23 9.33
N LEU A 25 35.67 40.81 10.38
CA LEU A 25 34.94 40.07 11.41
C LEU A 25 33.41 40.03 11.22
N ALA A 26 32.89 40.72 10.18
CA ALA A 26 31.46 40.75 9.88
C ALA A 26 31.00 39.59 8.94
N GLY A 27 31.90 38.66 8.62
CA GLY A 27 31.68 37.64 7.60
C GLY A 27 31.15 36.27 8.06
N CYS A 28 30.83 36.05 9.33
CA CYS A 28 30.38 34.74 9.81
C CYS A 28 29.14 34.77 10.70
N ALA A 29 28.28 35.78 10.56
CA ALA A 29 26.94 35.73 11.12
C ALA A 29 25.90 35.62 9.97
N SER A 30 26.12 34.72 9.01
CA SER A 30 25.00 34.10 8.35
C SER A 30 24.33 33.22 9.41
N SER A 31 23.40 33.82 10.15
CA SER A 31 22.35 33.00 10.76
C SER A 31 21.71 32.20 9.62
N ASN A 32 22.26 31.00 9.40
CA ASN A 32 21.46 29.93 8.84
C ASN A 32 20.29 29.74 9.80
N THR A 33 19.27 30.59 9.69
CA THR A 33 17.93 30.07 9.81
C THR A 33 17.77 29.13 8.63
N ALA A 34 18.40 27.96 8.73
CA ALA A 34 17.88 26.80 8.09
C ALA A 34 16.46 26.70 8.66
N SER A 35 15.50 27.37 7.98
CA SER A 35 14.15 26.85 7.97
C SER A 35 14.39 25.36 7.75
N SER A 36 13.99 24.53 8.69
CA SER A 36 13.95 23.11 8.51
C SER A 36 12.90 22.88 7.42
N GLN A 37 13.29 23.17 6.17
CA GLN A 37 12.54 22.70 5.03
C GLN A 37 12.53 21.20 5.23
N ALA A 38 11.34 20.68 5.56
CA ALA A 38 11.12 19.26 5.61
C ALA A 38 11.83 18.68 4.40
N ASN A 39 12.83 17.83 4.63
CA ASN A 39 13.55 17.20 3.53
C ASN A 39 12.74 15.99 3.09
N PRO A 40 11.93 16.09 2.00
CA PRO A 40 11.05 15.00 1.58
C PRO A 40 11.83 13.70 1.36
N ALA A 41 13.04 13.79 0.79
CA ALA A 41 13.89 12.63 0.57
C ALA A 41 14.32 11.94 1.88
N ALA A 42 14.43 12.67 2.99
CA ALA A 42 14.69 12.06 4.29
C ALA A 42 13.44 11.34 4.83
N ALA A 43 12.24 11.91 4.63
CA ALA A 43 10.99 11.23 4.98
C ALA A 43 10.82 9.93 4.18
N ASP A 44 11.07 9.97 2.86
CA ASP A 44 11.05 8.79 2.00
C ASP A 44 12.02 7.71 2.49
N ALA A 45 13.26 8.08 2.83
CA ALA A 45 14.27 7.14 3.30
C ALA A 45 13.86 6.47 4.63
N TYR A 46 13.30 7.23 5.58
CA TYR A 46 12.77 6.67 6.82
C TYR A 46 11.54 5.80 6.58
N THR A 47 10.66 6.16 5.66
CA THR A 47 9.50 5.35 5.25
C THR A 47 9.95 4.00 4.68
N GLN A 48 10.91 4.01 3.76
CA GLN A 48 11.49 2.77 3.20
C GLN A 48 12.15 1.90 4.28
N LEU A 49 12.88 2.52 5.21
CA LEU A 49 13.49 1.80 6.34
C LEU A 49 12.41 1.18 7.24
N GLY A 50 11.36 1.93 7.54
CA GLY A 50 10.22 1.45 8.32
C GLY A 50 9.50 0.27 7.65
N ALA A 51 9.23 0.37 6.35
CA ALA A 51 8.65 -0.70 5.55
C ALA A 51 9.53 -1.96 5.56
N ALA A 52 10.84 -1.81 5.39
CA ALA A 52 11.78 -2.94 5.44
C ALA A 52 11.83 -3.62 6.82
N TYR A 53 11.68 -2.88 7.92
CA TYR A 53 11.52 -3.47 9.25
C TYR A 53 10.17 -4.16 9.43
N LEU A 54 9.10 -3.60 8.88
CA LEU A 54 7.77 -4.21 8.90
C LEU A 54 7.74 -5.57 8.16
N GLU A 55 8.37 -5.66 7.00
CA GLU A 55 8.54 -6.92 6.26
C GLU A 55 9.26 -8.00 7.08
N ARG A 56 10.26 -7.59 7.87
CA ARG A 56 11.00 -8.48 8.78
C ARG A 56 10.29 -8.72 10.12
N ASN A 57 9.06 -8.27 10.25
CA ASN A 57 8.26 -8.31 11.49
C ASN A 57 8.94 -7.65 12.71
N ASN A 58 9.83 -6.68 12.48
CA ASN A 58 10.48 -5.91 13.53
C ASN A 58 9.67 -4.65 13.82
N LEU A 59 8.51 -4.82 14.47
CA LEU A 59 7.53 -3.75 14.68
C LEU A 59 8.10 -2.55 15.48
N PRO A 60 8.92 -2.74 16.56
CA PRO A 60 9.47 -1.58 17.27
C PRO A 60 10.39 -0.70 16.43
N ARG A 61 11.20 -1.30 15.57
CA ARG A 61 12.07 -0.54 14.66
C ARG A 61 11.28 0.10 13.52
N ALA A 62 10.25 -0.59 13.04
CA ALA A 62 9.35 -0.04 12.04
C ALA A 62 8.68 1.24 12.56
N LEU A 63 8.08 1.20 13.77
CA LEU A 63 7.48 2.36 14.43
C LEU A 63 8.47 3.52 14.52
N ASN A 64 9.67 3.30 15.09
CA ASN A 64 10.66 4.36 15.27
C ASN A 64 11.06 5.03 13.94
N ALA A 65 11.23 4.25 12.88
CA ALA A 65 11.58 4.79 11.57
C ALA A 65 10.40 5.58 10.95
N LEU A 66 9.17 5.05 11.05
CA LEU A 66 7.99 5.70 10.49
C LEU A 66 7.61 6.97 11.26
N ASP A 67 7.76 6.99 12.59
CA ASP A 67 7.60 8.21 13.39
C ASP A 67 8.57 9.29 12.93
N ARG A 68 9.85 8.93 12.66
CA ARG A 68 10.83 9.87 12.10
C ARG A 68 10.43 10.39 10.73
N ALA A 69 9.82 9.56 9.88
CA ALA A 69 9.28 10.01 8.60
C ALA A 69 8.18 11.06 8.80
N LEU A 70 7.27 10.84 9.75
CA LEU A 70 6.16 11.74 10.03
C LEU A 70 6.58 13.00 10.83
N ASP A 71 7.64 12.95 11.63
CA ASP A 71 8.25 14.13 12.23
C ASP A 71 8.73 15.12 11.14
N ILE A 72 9.20 14.58 10.01
CA ILE A 72 9.70 15.36 8.87
C ILE A 72 8.54 15.80 7.96
N ALA A 73 7.65 14.86 7.64
CA ALA A 73 6.51 15.06 6.72
C ALA A 73 5.22 14.47 7.34
N PRO A 74 4.47 15.26 8.14
CA PRO A 74 3.31 14.74 8.89
C PRO A 74 2.16 14.16 8.05
N ARG A 75 2.12 14.47 6.77
CA ARG A 75 1.11 13.96 5.83
C ARG A 75 1.71 13.05 4.76
N HIS A 76 2.81 12.37 5.07
CA HIS A 76 3.43 11.43 4.14
C HIS A 76 2.57 10.15 4.04
N ALA A 77 1.80 10.03 2.99
CA ALA A 77 0.78 8.98 2.83
C ALA A 77 1.35 7.56 2.94
N GLU A 78 2.54 7.30 2.38
CA GLU A 78 3.18 5.99 2.47
C GLU A 78 3.63 5.66 3.91
N ALA A 79 4.12 6.64 4.68
CA ALA A 79 4.50 6.44 6.08
C ALA A 79 3.26 6.17 6.94
N LEU A 80 2.17 6.94 6.73
CA LEU A 80 0.89 6.73 7.40
C LEU A 80 0.33 5.34 7.11
N GLN A 81 0.30 4.92 5.84
CA GLN A 81 -0.11 3.56 5.47
C GLN A 81 0.76 2.48 6.13
N ALA A 82 2.08 2.66 6.17
CA ALA A 82 2.98 1.71 6.79
C ALA A 82 2.76 1.62 8.30
N LEU A 83 2.49 2.73 9.00
CA LEU A 83 2.09 2.73 10.41
C LEU A 83 0.78 2.01 10.64
N ALA A 84 -0.22 2.23 9.77
CA ALA A 84 -1.47 1.48 9.85
C ALA A 84 -1.24 -0.03 9.83
N LEU A 85 -0.37 -0.50 8.92
CA LEU A 85 -0.01 -1.92 8.84
C LEU A 85 0.76 -2.42 10.07
N VAL A 86 1.60 -1.58 10.70
CA VAL A 86 2.28 -1.93 11.97
C VAL A 86 1.25 -2.11 13.08
N TYR A 87 0.33 -1.16 13.26
CA TYR A 87 -0.71 -1.23 14.28
C TYR A 87 -1.67 -2.39 14.03
N GLN A 88 -2.04 -2.67 12.78
CA GLN A 88 -2.82 -3.84 12.42
C GLN A 88 -2.14 -5.15 12.87
N ARG A 89 -0.82 -5.28 12.66
CA ARG A 89 -0.05 -6.46 13.13
C ARG A 89 0.06 -6.56 14.64
N GLN A 90 -0.05 -5.45 15.36
CA GLN A 90 -0.11 -5.41 16.83
C GLN A 90 -1.50 -5.71 17.38
N GLY A 91 -2.53 -5.76 16.53
CA GLY A 91 -3.92 -5.90 16.93
C GLY A 91 -4.58 -4.60 17.42
N GLU A 92 -3.88 -3.47 17.26
CA GLU A 92 -4.34 -2.13 17.64
C GLU A 92 -5.26 -1.56 16.53
N ASN A 93 -6.43 -2.20 16.40
CA ASN A 93 -7.33 -1.95 15.25
C ASN A 93 -7.83 -0.50 15.16
N ALA A 94 -8.04 0.18 16.29
CA ALA A 94 -8.46 1.60 16.28
C ALA A 94 -7.37 2.49 15.68
N LEU A 95 -6.11 2.32 16.10
CA LEU A 95 -4.98 3.07 15.56
C LEU A 95 -4.74 2.72 14.09
N ALA A 96 -4.85 1.44 13.73
CA ALA A 96 -4.72 1.02 12.34
C ALA A 96 -5.74 1.72 11.44
N ASN A 97 -7.00 1.77 11.86
CA ASN A 97 -8.06 2.48 11.15
C ASN A 97 -7.73 3.97 10.96
N ASP A 98 -7.35 4.64 12.05
CA ASP A 98 -7.04 6.07 12.02
C ASP A 98 -5.88 6.40 11.07
N TYR A 99 -4.82 5.59 11.08
CA TYR A 99 -3.68 5.80 10.18
C TYR A 99 -4.00 5.45 8.73
N PHE A 100 -4.81 4.42 8.46
CA PHE A 100 -5.29 4.16 7.11
C PHE A 100 -6.14 5.32 6.57
N GLN A 101 -7.07 5.85 7.38
CA GLN A 101 -7.88 7.00 7.00
C GLN A 101 -7.00 8.21 6.68
N GLN A 102 -6.04 8.53 7.57
CA GLN A 102 -5.10 9.63 7.32
C GLN A 102 -4.29 9.43 6.04
N ALA A 103 -3.90 8.20 5.70
CA ALA A 103 -3.15 7.92 4.47
C ALA A 103 -3.97 8.23 3.22
N VAL A 104 -5.23 7.78 3.16
CA VAL A 104 -6.12 8.02 2.01
C VAL A 104 -6.61 9.48 1.94
N ASP A 105 -6.66 10.19 3.08
CA ASP A 105 -6.97 11.62 3.14
C ASP A 105 -5.75 12.49 2.72
N ALA A 106 -4.54 12.01 2.99
CA ALA A 106 -3.31 12.68 2.59
C ALA A 106 -3.09 12.62 1.08
N GLU A 107 -3.37 11.47 0.48
CA GLU A 107 -3.25 11.21 -0.96
C GLU A 107 -4.44 10.38 -1.45
N PRO A 108 -5.51 11.03 -1.92
CA PRO A 108 -6.74 10.36 -2.34
C PRO A 108 -6.56 9.34 -3.48
N ASP A 109 -5.57 9.53 -4.34
CA ASP A 109 -5.30 8.64 -5.47
C ASP A 109 -4.27 7.53 -5.13
N PHE A 110 -3.93 7.36 -3.85
CA PHE A 110 -2.99 6.33 -3.42
C PHE A 110 -3.65 4.94 -3.43
N THR A 111 -3.72 4.34 -4.60
CA THR A 111 -4.37 3.05 -4.88
C THR A 111 -3.94 1.94 -3.93
N ARG A 112 -2.63 1.84 -3.62
CA ARG A 112 -2.11 0.82 -2.71
C ARG A 112 -2.64 1.00 -1.28
N ALA A 113 -2.71 2.25 -0.79
CA ALA A 113 -3.24 2.52 0.55
C ALA A 113 -4.72 2.16 0.63
N ARG A 114 -5.52 2.53 -0.37
CA ARG A 114 -6.94 2.17 -0.45
C ARG A 114 -7.15 0.66 -0.48
N ASN A 115 -6.37 -0.08 -1.28
CA ASN A 115 -6.48 -1.54 -1.33
C ASN A 115 -6.11 -2.19 0.02
N ASN A 116 -5.09 -1.69 0.72
CA ASN A 116 -4.71 -2.21 2.04
C ASN A 116 -5.75 -1.83 3.11
N TYR A 117 -6.28 -0.61 3.06
CA TYR A 117 -7.35 -0.17 3.95
C TYR A 117 -8.60 -1.00 3.77
N ALA A 118 -8.99 -1.26 2.53
CA ALA A 118 -10.11 -2.14 2.21
C ALA A 118 -9.92 -3.56 2.77
N ALA A 119 -8.72 -4.13 2.64
CA ALA A 119 -8.42 -5.44 3.21
C ALA A 119 -8.52 -5.45 4.74
N PHE A 120 -8.10 -4.37 5.39
CA PHE A 120 -8.26 -4.19 6.83
C PHE A 120 -9.74 -4.09 7.22
N LEU A 121 -10.51 -3.22 6.56
CA LEU A 121 -11.96 -3.04 6.80
C LEU A 121 -12.73 -4.35 6.59
N TYR A 122 -12.43 -5.07 5.50
CA TYR A 122 -13.01 -6.38 5.22
C TYR A 122 -12.74 -7.37 6.36
N GLY A 123 -11.50 -7.41 6.87
CA GLY A 123 -11.12 -8.25 8.02
C GLY A 123 -11.81 -7.87 9.32
N GLN A 124 -12.34 -6.65 9.44
CA GLN A 124 -13.15 -6.19 10.56
C GLN A 124 -14.67 -6.40 10.32
N GLY A 125 -15.08 -7.03 9.21
CA GLY A 125 -16.47 -7.23 8.84
C GLY A 125 -17.17 -5.97 8.31
N GLN A 126 -16.43 -4.91 8.03
CA GLN A 126 -16.93 -3.65 7.51
C GLN A 126 -16.92 -3.70 5.97
N PHE A 127 -17.87 -4.43 5.40
CA PHE A 127 -17.85 -4.75 3.97
C PHE A 127 -18.17 -3.54 3.09
N ASP A 128 -19.21 -2.75 3.41
CA ASP A 128 -19.57 -1.56 2.63
C ASP A 128 -18.40 -0.58 2.47
N PRO A 129 -17.75 -0.09 3.57
CA PRO A 129 -16.61 0.82 3.41
C PRO A 129 -15.39 0.14 2.76
N ALA A 130 -15.22 -1.18 2.89
CA ALA A 130 -14.17 -1.90 2.18
C ALA A 130 -14.39 -1.87 0.66
N CYS A 131 -15.62 -2.12 0.20
CA CYS A 131 -16.00 -2.06 -1.21
C CYS A 131 -15.81 -0.64 -1.77
N GLU A 132 -16.20 0.40 -1.02
CA GLU A 132 -16.03 1.81 -1.42
C GLU A 132 -14.55 2.16 -1.66
N GLN A 133 -13.63 1.73 -0.77
CA GLN A 133 -12.20 1.94 -0.97
C GLN A 133 -11.70 1.21 -2.23
N LEU A 134 -12.14 -0.02 -2.47
CA LEU A 134 -11.75 -0.80 -3.65
C LEU A 134 -12.33 -0.23 -4.94
N GLU A 135 -13.57 0.25 -4.93
CA GLU A 135 -14.16 0.91 -6.11
C GLU A 135 -13.35 2.15 -6.50
N THR A 136 -13.01 3.00 -5.53
CA THR A 136 -12.16 4.17 -5.79
C THR A 136 -10.81 3.73 -6.34
N ALA A 137 -10.17 2.74 -5.72
CA ALA A 137 -8.88 2.20 -6.17
C ALA A 137 -8.95 1.58 -7.59
N SER A 138 -10.10 1.03 -7.98
CA SER A 138 -10.29 0.36 -9.28
C SER A 138 -10.18 1.30 -10.49
N GLN A 139 -10.31 2.61 -10.25
CA GLN A 139 -10.23 3.64 -11.27
C GLN A 139 -8.78 3.87 -11.75
N ASP A 140 -7.78 3.49 -10.97
CA ASP A 140 -6.38 3.57 -11.38
C ASP A 140 -6.04 2.51 -12.42
N ALA A 141 -6.00 2.94 -13.69
CA ALA A 141 -5.67 2.08 -14.82
C ALA A 141 -4.20 1.64 -14.86
N GLN A 142 -3.32 2.31 -14.11
CA GLN A 142 -1.87 2.05 -14.11
C GLN A 142 -1.43 1.17 -12.93
N TYR A 143 -2.33 0.85 -12.01
CA TYR A 143 -1.99 0.03 -10.85
C TYR A 143 -1.51 -1.37 -11.27
N ALA A 144 -0.29 -1.73 -10.88
CA ALA A 144 0.33 -2.98 -11.31
C ALA A 144 -0.47 -4.23 -10.87
N ASN A 145 -1.12 -4.18 -9.70
CA ASN A 145 -1.85 -5.31 -9.14
C ASN A 145 -3.37 -5.24 -9.39
N ARG A 146 -3.79 -4.67 -10.54
CA ARG A 146 -5.22 -4.48 -10.86
C ARG A 146 -6.04 -5.78 -10.82
N SER A 147 -5.50 -6.88 -11.33
CA SER A 147 -6.22 -8.16 -11.30
C SER A 147 -6.53 -8.59 -9.87
N GLN A 148 -5.55 -8.47 -8.96
CA GLN A 148 -5.75 -8.76 -7.54
C GLN A 148 -6.76 -7.81 -6.90
N LEU A 149 -6.72 -6.51 -7.24
CA LEU A 149 -7.67 -5.51 -6.76
C LEU A 149 -9.10 -5.86 -7.17
N PHE A 150 -9.33 -6.21 -8.45
CA PHE A 150 -10.65 -6.64 -8.92
C PHE A 150 -11.11 -7.97 -8.29
N THR A 151 -10.18 -8.87 -7.95
CA THR A 151 -10.50 -10.09 -7.18
C THR A 151 -10.96 -9.72 -5.76
N ASN A 152 -10.26 -8.80 -5.08
CA ASN A 152 -10.64 -8.33 -3.75
C ASN A 152 -12.00 -7.62 -3.80
N LEU A 153 -12.27 -6.84 -4.85
CA LEU A 153 -13.56 -6.18 -5.04
C LEU A 153 -14.69 -7.19 -5.29
N GLY A 154 -14.43 -8.22 -6.09
CA GLY A 154 -15.38 -9.33 -6.26
C GLY A 154 -15.66 -10.04 -4.94
N GLN A 155 -14.63 -10.30 -4.13
CA GLN A 155 -14.79 -10.86 -2.78
C GLN A 155 -15.64 -9.96 -1.88
N CYS A 156 -15.43 -8.65 -1.98
CA CYS A 156 -16.16 -7.67 -1.20
C CYS A 156 -17.66 -7.72 -1.53
N TYR A 157 -18.02 -7.73 -2.80
CA TYR A 157 -19.42 -7.86 -3.25
C TYR A 157 -20.04 -9.22 -2.91
N LEU A 158 -19.25 -10.30 -2.89
CA LEU A 158 -19.74 -11.60 -2.38
C LEU A 158 -20.15 -11.52 -0.90
N ALA A 159 -19.42 -10.77 -0.07
CA ALA A 159 -19.76 -10.59 1.34
C ALA A 159 -21.03 -9.73 1.56
N LEU A 160 -21.38 -8.89 0.59
CA LEU A 160 -22.63 -8.10 0.55
C LEU A 160 -23.77 -8.85 -0.15
N GLU A 161 -23.55 -10.07 -0.63
CA GLU A 161 -24.49 -10.86 -1.44
C GLU A 161 -24.90 -10.17 -2.77
N GLU A 162 -24.07 -9.22 -3.23
CA GLU A 162 -24.25 -8.55 -4.52
C GLU A 162 -23.61 -9.38 -5.65
N PHE A 163 -24.25 -10.50 -5.96
CA PHE A 163 -23.68 -11.56 -6.79
C PHE A 163 -23.41 -11.15 -8.24
N ASP A 164 -24.20 -10.26 -8.82
CA ASP A 164 -23.99 -9.79 -10.19
C ASP A 164 -22.77 -8.88 -10.29
N ASP A 165 -22.58 -7.99 -9.31
CA ASP A 165 -21.40 -7.14 -9.21
C ASP A 165 -20.14 -7.99 -8.92
N ALA A 166 -20.22 -8.93 -7.99
CA ALA A 166 -19.14 -9.87 -7.70
C ALA A 166 -18.69 -10.59 -8.98
N ARG A 167 -19.65 -11.15 -9.75
CA ARG A 167 -19.38 -11.82 -11.02
C ARG A 167 -18.67 -10.91 -12.02
N ALA A 168 -19.17 -9.70 -12.21
CA ALA A 168 -18.58 -8.73 -13.13
C ALA A 168 -17.13 -8.37 -12.75
N ARG A 169 -16.86 -8.17 -11.45
CA ARG A 169 -15.51 -7.84 -10.96
C ARG A 169 -14.55 -9.02 -11.09
N LEU A 170 -14.97 -10.23 -10.78
CA LEU A 170 -14.17 -11.45 -10.95
C LEU A 170 -13.84 -11.73 -12.43
N GLN A 171 -14.79 -11.56 -13.33
CA GLN A 171 -14.56 -11.65 -14.77
C GLN A 171 -13.58 -10.55 -15.25
N ARG A 172 -13.67 -9.35 -14.69
CA ARG A 172 -12.71 -8.29 -14.98
C ARG A 172 -11.31 -8.66 -14.53
N ALA A 173 -11.15 -9.23 -13.34
CA ALA A 173 -9.87 -9.73 -12.83
C ALA A 173 -9.21 -10.73 -13.80
N GLN A 174 -9.98 -11.69 -14.29
CA GLN A 174 -9.53 -12.71 -15.26
C GLN A 174 -9.13 -12.08 -16.60
N SER A 175 -9.87 -11.07 -17.08
CA SER A 175 -9.54 -10.35 -18.33
C SER A 175 -8.24 -9.57 -18.26
N ILE A 176 -7.83 -9.15 -17.05
CA ILE A 176 -6.58 -8.43 -16.80
C ILE A 176 -5.40 -9.40 -16.67
N ASP A 177 -5.56 -10.45 -15.87
CA ASP A 177 -4.55 -11.51 -15.72
C ASP A 177 -5.20 -12.90 -15.82
N PRO A 178 -5.09 -13.57 -16.96
CA PRO A 178 -5.60 -14.94 -17.15
C PRO A 178 -4.91 -16.00 -16.26
N ARG A 179 -3.89 -15.65 -15.48
CA ARG A 179 -3.22 -16.55 -14.54
C ARG A 179 -3.68 -16.33 -13.09
N ASN A 180 -4.67 -15.49 -12.87
CA ASN A 180 -5.22 -15.24 -11.54
C ASN A 180 -6.09 -16.43 -11.08
N ALA A 181 -5.46 -17.49 -10.57
CA ALA A 181 -6.14 -18.70 -10.11
C ALA A 181 -7.22 -18.41 -9.05
N ARG A 182 -6.95 -17.47 -8.11
CA ARG A 182 -7.91 -17.11 -7.06
C ARG A 182 -9.21 -16.53 -7.64
N GLY A 183 -9.10 -15.67 -8.64
CA GLY A 183 -10.28 -15.08 -9.31
C GLY A 183 -11.14 -16.14 -10.00
N TYR A 184 -10.51 -17.15 -10.60
CA TYR A 184 -11.22 -18.28 -11.21
C TYR A 184 -11.93 -19.15 -10.17
N LEU A 185 -11.26 -19.48 -9.06
CA LEU A 185 -11.88 -20.27 -8.00
C LEU A 185 -13.11 -19.55 -7.43
N MET A 186 -12.97 -18.27 -7.09
CA MET A 186 -14.08 -17.49 -6.54
C MET A 186 -15.26 -17.36 -7.50
N LEU A 187 -15.01 -17.25 -8.82
CA LEU A 187 -16.07 -17.23 -9.81
C LEU A 187 -16.76 -18.62 -9.92
N ALA A 188 -15.98 -19.70 -9.86
CA ALA A 188 -16.52 -21.05 -9.87
C ALA A 188 -17.39 -21.32 -8.62
N GLU A 189 -16.92 -20.89 -7.44
CA GLU A 189 -17.66 -21.03 -6.18
C GLU A 189 -18.95 -20.21 -6.20
N LEU A 190 -18.91 -18.99 -6.71
CA LEU A 190 -20.11 -18.15 -6.89
C LEU A 190 -21.15 -18.86 -7.77
N GLU A 191 -20.76 -19.27 -8.99
CA GLU A 191 -21.69 -19.91 -9.93
C GLU A 191 -22.20 -21.27 -9.40
N TYR A 192 -21.33 -22.04 -8.74
CA TYR A 192 -21.71 -23.30 -8.09
C TYR A 192 -22.74 -23.07 -6.97
N SER A 193 -22.53 -22.07 -6.10
CA SER A 193 -23.45 -21.76 -4.99
C SER A 193 -24.84 -21.33 -5.49
N GLN A 194 -24.89 -20.73 -6.68
CA GLN A 194 -26.13 -20.31 -7.31
C GLN A 194 -26.80 -21.44 -8.15
N GLY A 195 -26.20 -22.66 -8.15
CA GLY A 195 -26.67 -23.78 -8.97
C GLY A 195 -26.37 -23.66 -10.47
N ASN A 196 -25.59 -22.67 -10.86
CA ASN A 196 -25.22 -22.40 -12.25
C ASN A 196 -24.06 -23.31 -12.70
N TYR A 197 -24.22 -24.64 -12.58
CA TYR A 197 -23.16 -25.60 -12.81
C TYR A 197 -22.50 -25.52 -14.20
N ALA A 198 -23.27 -25.15 -15.22
CA ALA A 198 -22.73 -24.96 -16.57
C ALA A 198 -21.74 -23.75 -16.62
N GLN A 199 -22.05 -22.68 -15.92
CA GLN A 199 -21.22 -21.48 -15.82
C GLN A 199 -20.03 -21.66 -14.86
N ALA A 200 -20.18 -22.47 -13.80
CA ALA A 200 -19.12 -22.77 -12.84
C ALA A 200 -17.99 -23.61 -13.45
N TRP A 201 -18.28 -24.44 -14.46
CA TRP A 201 -17.34 -25.41 -14.99
C TRP A 201 -16.10 -24.80 -15.62
N ALA A 202 -16.25 -23.83 -16.50
CA ALA A 202 -15.11 -23.24 -17.22
C ALA A 202 -14.12 -22.52 -16.27
N PRO A 203 -14.57 -21.65 -15.34
CA PRO A 203 -13.65 -21.07 -14.37
C PRO A 203 -13.03 -22.10 -13.44
N LEU A 204 -13.76 -23.15 -13.01
CA LEU A 204 -13.17 -24.22 -12.21
C LEU A 204 -12.06 -24.95 -12.95
N GLN A 205 -12.26 -25.30 -14.23
CA GLN A 205 -11.21 -25.92 -15.04
C GLN A 205 -9.97 -25.03 -15.17
N SER A 206 -10.16 -23.70 -15.37
CA SER A 206 -9.04 -22.75 -15.40
C SER A 206 -8.27 -22.75 -14.09
N TYR A 207 -8.96 -22.76 -12.96
CA TYR A 207 -8.33 -22.87 -11.64
C TYR A 207 -7.51 -24.15 -11.50
N LEU A 208 -8.09 -25.31 -11.84
CA LEU A 208 -7.44 -26.62 -11.75
C LEU A 208 -6.19 -26.77 -12.64
N GLN A 209 -6.08 -25.96 -13.69
CA GLN A 209 -4.88 -25.89 -14.53
C GLN A 209 -3.79 -24.97 -13.98
N LEU A 210 -4.16 -23.99 -13.17
CA LEU A 210 -3.27 -22.94 -12.68
C LEU A 210 -2.74 -23.18 -11.27
N ALA A 211 -3.43 -24.00 -10.49
CA ALA A 211 -3.10 -24.24 -9.08
C ALA A 211 -3.35 -25.70 -8.71
N GLU A 212 -2.65 -26.16 -7.69
CA GLU A 212 -2.91 -27.44 -7.06
C GLU A 212 -4.25 -27.38 -6.32
N PRO A 213 -5.24 -28.25 -6.68
CA PRO A 213 -6.58 -28.13 -6.10
C PRO A 213 -6.62 -28.66 -4.67
N GLY A 214 -7.25 -27.89 -3.79
CA GLY A 214 -7.67 -28.37 -2.49
C GLY A 214 -8.89 -29.29 -2.60
N GLN A 215 -9.21 -30.01 -1.50
CA GLN A 215 -10.31 -30.95 -1.42
C GLN A 215 -11.65 -30.36 -1.89
N ALA A 216 -12.00 -29.14 -1.42
CA ALA A 216 -13.27 -28.48 -1.78
C ALA A 216 -13.41 -28.23 -3.29
N ALA A 217 -12.33 -27.89 -3.97
CA ALA A 217 -12.35 -27.66 -5.41
C ALA A 217 -12.53 -28.99 -6.20
N LEU A 218 -11.95 -30.08 -5.71
CA LEU A 218 -12.15 -31.42 -6.30
C LEU A 218 -13.58 -31.94 -6.07
N GLU A 219 -14.15 -31.71 -4.86
CA GLU A 219 -15.54 -32.05 -4.57
C GLU A 219 -16.50 -31.28 -5.48
N MET A 220 -16.28 -29.97 -5.63
CA MET A 220 -17.04 -29.11 -6.57
C MET A 220 -16.93 -29.65 -8.01
N ALA A 221 -15.75 -30.10 -8.44
CA ALA A 221 -15.54 -30.66 -9.76
C ALA A 221 -16.34 -31.96 -9.96
N VAL A 222 -16.39 -32.84 -8.96
CA VAL A 222 -17.22 -34.05 -8.96
C VAL A 222 -18.69 -33.70 -9.10
N ASP A 223 -19.21 -32.80 -8.29
CA ASP A 223 -20.62 -32.42 -8.26
C ASP A 223 -21.06 -31.77 -9.58
N ILE A 224 -20.24 -30.85 -10.10
CA ILE A 224 -20.52 -30.20 -11.39
C ILE A 224 -20.49 -31.26 -12.53
N ALA A 225 -19.52 -32.19 -12.54
CA ALA A 225 -19.44 -33.21 -13.54
C ALA A 225 -20.67 -34.16 -13.50
N HIS A 226 -21.13 -34.54 -12.30
CA HIS A 226 -22.36 -35.30 -12.13
C HIS A 226 -23.59 -34.55 -12.64
N ALA A 227 -23.76 -33.27 -12.28
CA ALA A 227 -24.86 -32.43 -12.72
C ALA A 227 -24.91 -32.27 -14.25
N ARG A 228 -23.77 -32.38 -14.93
CA ARG A 228 -23.60 -32.32 -16.38
C ARG A 228 -23.78 -33.68 -17.06
N GLY A 229 -23.84 -34.77 -16.30
CA GLY A 229 -23.87 -36.14 -16.83
C GLY A 229 -22.50 -36.68 -17.26
N ASP A 230 -21.41 -35.98 -16.90
CA ASP A 230 -20.02 -36.34 -17.25
C ASP A 230 -19.43 -37.35 -16.23
N TYR A 231 -20.05 -38.51 -16.08
CA TYR A 231 -19.73 -39.51 -15.04
C TYR A 231 -18.27 -39.99 -15.07
N SER A 232 -17.65 -40.07 -16.24
CA SER A 232 -16.24 -40.43 -16.35
C SER A 232 -15.31 -39.38 -15.73
N VAL A 233 -15.61 -38.12 -15.97
CA VAL A 233 -14.88 -36.97 -15.40
C VAL A 233 -15.07 -36.92 -13.88
N ALA A 234 -16.31 -37.13 -13.40
CA ALA A 234 -16.59 -37.22 -11.97
C ALA A 234 -15.75 -38.36 -11.30
N ALA A 235 -15.69 -39.55 -11.91
CA ALA A 235 -14.89 -40.64 -11.38
C ALA A 235 -13.37 -40.32 -11.36
N ASP A 236 -12.87 -39.54 -12.32
CA ASP A 236 -11.47 -39.11 -12.33
C ASP A 236 -11.14 -38.18 -11.14
N TYR A 237 -11.99 -37.19 -10.84
CA TYR A 237 -11.82 -36.31 -9.68
C TYR A 237 -12.05 -37.04 -8.34
N GLN A 238 -12.99 -38.00 -8.31
CA GLN A 238 -13.16 -38.87 -7.12
C GLN A 238 -11.91 -39.68 -6.79
N ARG A 239 -11.21 -40.19 -7.80
CA ARG A 239 -9.93 -40.88 -7.58
C ARG A 239 -8.86 -39.96 -7.02
N GLN A 240 -8.78 -38.70 -7.49
CA GLN A 240 -7.85 -37.71 -6.94
C GLN A 240 -8.16 -37.41 -5.48
N LEU A 241 -9.43 -37.30 -5.09
CA LEU A 241 -9.86 -37.14 -3.69
C LEU A 241 -9.44 -38.30 -2.79
N GLY A 242 -9.45 -39.53 -3.30
CA GLY A 242 -9.05 -40.72 -2.55
C GLY A 242 -7.55 -40.92 -2.38
N THR A 243 -6.72 -40.10 -3.07
CA THR A 243 -5.24 -40.16 -3.02
C THR A 243 -4.59 -39.04 -2.24
N ASN A 244 -5.35 -38.04 -1.86
CA ASN A 244 -4.96 -36.92 -1.01
C ASN A 244 -5.41 -37.14 0.45
#